data_1a039c2b772a6b6808aee5e8a75ed354
#
_entry.id   1a039c2b772a6b6808aee5e8a75ed354
#
_cell.length_a   1.000
_cell.length_b   1.000
_cell.length_c   1.000
_cell.angle_alpha   90.00
_cell.angle_beta   90.00
_cell.angle_gamma   90.00
#
_symmetry.space_group_name_H-M   'P 1'
#
loop_
_entity.id
_entity.type
_entity.pdbx_description
1 polymer ?
#
loop_
_entity_poly.entity_id
_entity_poly.type
_entity_poly.pdbx_seq_one_letter_code
_entity_poly.pdbx_strand_id
1 'polypeptide(L)'
;MKIVGCDLHARQQSIAMVDTETGELIEKRLMHEGNAVREFYASLEGPVVVGIEATGTMQWFLELLEELGIKCRVGHPAKIRAAETRKQKHDRRDAEVILDLLVMKDRFPDIWMPSTEQRDLRTLLRDRHQWVKMRARLQHTLQAIALNHALREGRALWTAAGRRALQDLALPPYSDQRRDELLALYIQLEKRIQQLDQQVETEAQQRPRARRLLTHPGVGPVTALATEVFLGDPTRFATANQVASYIGMIPCEHSSGKRQRLGKLSKEGNSLLRYLWTEATLHAAVKDPELKRFYRRKLVQKGMGKARVAAARKLGIRLWIMLRDEIDYEEFCRRGKLPQKGKAHAGMPAYNSGPARAVTGSTE
;
A
#
# COMPACT_ATOMS: atom_id res chain seq x y z
N MET A 1 -18.88 -29.71 6.58
CA MET A 1 -17.89 -28.69 6.17
C MET A 1 -17.09 -28.27 7.40
N LYS A 2 -15.77 -28.25 7.32
CA LYS A 2 -14.91 -27.88 8.45
C LYS A 2 -14.50 -26.40 8.35
N ILE A 3 -14.69 -25.63 9.44
CA ILE A 3 -14.28 -24.24 9.56
C ILE A 3 -13.19 -24.17 10.60
N VAL A 4 -12.04 -23.61 10.24
CA VAL A 4 -10.83 -23.58 11.08
C VAL A 4 -10.44 -22.12 11.34
N GLY A 5 -10.45 -21.70 12.61
CA GLY A 5 -9.79 -20.51 13.07
C GLY A 5 -8.35 -20.83 13.46
N CYS A 6 -7.38 -20.13 12.90
CA CYS A 6 -5.96 -20.39 13.15
C CYS A 6 -5.25 -19.11 13.58
N ASP A 7 -4.71 -19.10 14.78
CA ASP A 7 -3.77 -18.10 15.26
C ASP A 7 -2.34 -18.54 14.92
N LEU A 8 -1.79 -17.90 13.90
CA LEU A 8 -0.53 -18.27 13.24
C LEU A 8 0.65 -17.49 13.84
N HIS A 9 1.51 -18.15 14.59
CA HIS A 9 2.77 -17.62 15.09
C HIS A 9 3.98 -18.09 14.26
N ALA A 10 5.19 -17.64 14.60
CA ALA A 10 6.40 -17.96 13.84
C ALA A 10 6.82 -19.45 13.96
N ARG A 11 6.55 -20.11 15.09
CA ARG A 11 7.02 -21.49 15.38
C ARG A 11 5.90 -22.48 15.66
N GLN A 12 4.69 -22.00 15.79
CA GLN A 12 3.52 -22.80 16.16
C GLN A 12 2.25 -22.12 15.67
N GLN A 13 1.16 -22.85 15.65
CA GLN A 13 -0.18 -22.31 15.46
C GLN A 13 -1.15 -22.94 16.45
N SER A 14 -2.09 -22.14 16.95
CA SER A 14 -3.24 -22.59 17.70
C SER A 14 -4.44 -22.68 16.78
N ILE A 15 -5.18 -23.77 16.87
CA ILE A 15 -6.31 -24.08 15.99
C ILE A 15 -7.55 -24.30 16.84
N ALA A 16 -8.64 -23.65 16.44
CA ALA A 16 -9.99 -23.98 16.84
C ALA A 16 -10.78 -24.34 15.57
N MET A 17 -11.35 -25.54 15.51
CA MET A 17 -12.07 -26.05 14.35
C MET A 17 -13.44 -26.55 14.75
N VAL A 18 -14.44 -26.26 13.93
CA VAL A 18 -15.79 -26.82 14.05
C VAL A 18 -16.16 -27.57 12.77
N ASP A 19 -16.69 -28.77 12.94
CA ASP A 19 -17.40 -29.43 11.86
C ASP A 19 -18.87 -29.02 11.87
N THR A 20 -19.33 -28.37 10.80
CA THR A 20 -20.71 -27.86 10.73
C THR A 20 -21.76 -28.93 10.58
N GLU A 21 -21.39 -30.19 10.33
CA GLU A 21 -22.31 -31.33 10.20
C GLU A 21 -22.53 -32.04 11.54
N THR A 22 -21.46 -32.23 12.29
CA THR A 22 -21.51 -32.92 13.58
C THR A 22 -21.63 -31.95 14.78
N GLY A 23 -21.23 -30.69 14.59
CA GLY A 23 -21.11 -29.72 15.68
C GLY A 23 -19.88 -29.94 16.57
N GLU A 24 -19.01 -30.89 16.23
CA GLU A 24 -17.82 -31.19 17.00
C GLU A 24 -16.83 -30.03 16.98
N LEU A 25 -16.36 -29.61 18.14
CA LEU A 25 -15.34 -28.58 18.32
C LEU A 25 -14.01 -29.24 18.67
N ILE A 26 -12.98 -28.99 17.87
CA ILE A 26 -11.62 -29.49 18.07
C ILE A 26 -10.68 -28.33 18.30
N GLU A 27 -9.88 -28.40 19.34
CA GLU A 27 -8.81 -27.46 19.61
C GLU A 27 -7.47 -28.20 19.59
N LYS A 28 -6.51 -27.59 18.88
CA LYS A 28 -5.18 -28.19 18.74
C LYS A 28 -4.10 -27.12 18.64
N ARG A 29 -2.93 -27.47 19.18
CA ARG A 29 -1.70 -26.70 18.97
C ARG A 29 -0.77 -27.51 18.10
N LEU A 30 -0.28 -26.92 17.02
CA LEU A 30 0.66 -27.54 16.09
C LEU A 30 1.98 -26.77 16.12
N MET A 31 3.07 -27.51 16.27
CA MET A 31 4.42 -26.95 16.09
C MET A 31 4.77 -26.96 14.61
N HIS A 32 5.54 -25.94 14.17
CA HIS A 32 6.00 -25.84 12.79
C HIS A 32 7.30 -26.64 12.57
N GLU A 33 7.34 -27.87 13.08
CA GLU A 33 8.47 -28.80 12.97
C GLU A 33 8.06 -29.99 12.09
N GLY A 34 8.95 -30.39 11.20
CA GLY A 34 8.69 -31.49 10.27
C GLY A 34 7.47 -31.26 9.38
N ASN A 35 6.66 -32.29 9.19
CA ASN A 35 5.45 -32.26 8.34
C ASN A 35 4.13 -32.13 9.11
N ALA A 36 4.17 -31.93 10.42
CA ALA A 36 2.98 -31.97 11.29
C ALA A 36 1.83 -31.06 10.83
N VAL A 37 2.14 -29.86 10.34
CA VAL A 37 1.14 -28.93 9.81
C VAL A 37 0.54 -29.45 8.52
N ARG A 38 1.36 -29.89 7.57
CA ARG A 38 0.89 -30.45 6.28
C ARG A 38 0.02 -31.69 6.51
N GLU A 39 0.46 -32.62 7.35
CA GLU A 39 -0.27 -33.84 7.68
C GLU A 39 -1.63 -33.54 8.29
N PHE A 40 -1.69 -32.57 9.22
CA PHE A 40 -2.94 -32.15 9.82
C PHE A 40 -3.93 -31.62 8.79
N TYR A 41 -3.53 -30.65 7.95
CA TYR A 41 -4.45 -30.07 6.97
C TYR A 41 -4.79 -31.02 5.84
N ALA A 42 -3.87 -31.89 5.43
CA ALA A 42 -4.11 -32.92 4.42
C ALA A 42 -5.07 -34.04 4.91
N SER A 43 -5.13 -34.27 6.23
CA SER A 43 -6.04 -35.26 6.81
C SER A 43 -7.49 -34.77 6.95
N LEU A 44 -7.76 -33.49 6.71
CA LEU A 44 -9.10 -32.94 6.84
C LEU A 44 -9.95 -33.30 5.62
N GLU A 45 -10.91 -34.21 5.81
CA GLU A 45 -11.83 -34.61 4.76
C GLU A 45 -12.95 -33.59 4.52
N GLY A 46 -13.39 -33.47 3.26
CA GLY A 46 -14.50 -32.62 2.81
C GLY A 46 -14.09 -31.16 2.60
N PRO A 47 -15.07 -30.27 2.39
CA PRO A 47 -14.81 -28.83 2.21
C PRO A 47 -14.27 -28.19 3.49
N VAL A 48 -13.08 -27.55 3.39
CA VAL A 48 -12.40 -26.87 4.49
C VAL A 48 -12.25 -25.39 4.20
N VAL A 49 -12.51 -24.54 5.20
CA VAL A 49 -12.24 -23.10 5.14
C VAL A 49 -11.36 -22.75 6.36
N VAL A 50 -10.19 -22.16 6.11
CA VAL A 50 -9.28 -21.71 7.15
C VAL A 50 -9.28 -20.19 7.22
N GLY A 51 -9.42 -19.61 8.41
CA GLY A 51 -9.21 -18.18 8.64
C GLY A 51 -7.97 -17.93 9.47
N ILE A 52 -7.24 -16.90 9.10
CA ILE A 52 -6.06 -16.41 9.83
C ILE A 52 -6.10 -14.91 10.02
N GLU A 53 -5.42 -14.42 11.04
CA GLU A 53 -5.05 -13.02 11.13
C GLU A 53 -3.85 -12.73 10.21
N ALA A 54 -3.85 -11.59 9.50
CA ALA A 54 -2.72 -11.20 8.65
C ALA A 54 -1.44 -10.98 9.48
N THR A 55 -0.42 -11.77 9.22
CA THR A 55 0.90 -11.67 9.85
C THR A 55 2.01 -11.55 8.82
N GLY A 56 3.20 -11.09 9.24
CA GLY A 56 4.36 -10.98 8.35
C GLY A 56 4.95 -12.32 7.91
N THR A 57 4.62 -13.41 8.60
CA THR A 57 5.20 -14.75 8.41
C THR A 57 4.23 -15.77 7.82
N MET A 58 3.07 -15.32 7.32
CA MET A 58 1.99 -16.20 6.84
C MET A 58 2.21 -16.81 5.45
N GLN A 59 3.21 -16.35 4.69
CA GLN A 59 3.36 -16.69 3.26
C GLN A 59 3.43 -18.20 3.00
N TRP A 60 4.31 -18.91 3.72
CA TRP A 60 4.46 -20.36 3.60
C TRP A 60 3.17 -21.13 3.87
N PHE A 61 2.38 -20.63 4.81
CA PHE A 61 1.12 -21.27 5.19
C PHE A 61 0.02 -21.06 4.14
N LEU A 62 -0.04 -19.86 3.52
CA LEU A 62 -0.92 -19.61 2.40
C LEU A 62 -0.59 -20.51 1.21
N GLU A 63 0.69 -20.67 0.89
CA GLU A 63 1.17 -21.57 -0.17
C GLU A 63 0.82 -23.03 0.12
N LEU A 64 1.02 -23.48 1.37
CA LEU A 64 0.62 -24.83 1.79
C LEU A 64 -0.88 -25.07 1.61
N LEU A 65 -1.73 -24.13 2.04
CA LEU A 65 -3.18 -24.28 1.89
C LEU A 65 -3.62 -24.24 0.42
N GLU A 66 -2.95 -23.42 -0.40
CA GLU A 66 -3.18 -23.36 -1.86
C GLU A 66 -2.82 -24.69 -2.53
N GLU A 67 -1.68 -25.30 -2.18
CA GLU A 67 -1.27 -26.62 -2.66
C GLU A 67 -2.28 -27.73 -2.27
N LEU A 68 -2.85 -27.65 -1.06
CA LEU A 68 -3.85 -28.60 -0.59
C LEU A 68 -5.27 -28.32 -1.10
N GLY A 69 -5.47 -27.26 -1.89
CA GLY A 69 -6.78 -26.85 -2.39
C GLY A 69 -7.73 -26.31 -1.32
N ILE A 70 -7.18 -25.89 -0.15
CA ILE A 70 -7.94 -25.40 0.99
C ILE A 70 -8.12 -23.89 0.88
N LYS A 71 -9.37 -23.45 1.00
CA LYS A 71 -9.71 -22.01 0.97
C LYS A 71 -9.21 -21.31 2.23
N CYS A 72 -8.34 -20.31 2.07
CA CYS A 72 -7.89 -19.45 3.16
C CYS A 72 -8.56 -18.07 3.10
N ARG A 73 -9.07 -17.60 4.24
CA ARG A 73 -9.53 -16.23 4.46
C ARG A 73 -8.55 -15.52 5.40
N VAL A 74 -8.07 -14.35 4.97
CA VAL A 74 -7.11 -13.56 5.76
C VAL A 74 -7.82 -12.34 6.31
N GLY A 75 -7.84 -12.20 7.62
CA GLY A 75 -8.55 -11.13 8.30
C GLY A 75 -7.66 -9.94 8.67
N HIS A 76 -8.27 -8.77 8.80
CA HIS A 76 -7.60 -7.53 9.20
C HIS A 76 -7.28 -7.54 10.70
N PRO A 77 -6.00 -7.46 11.13
CA PRO A 77 -5.59 -7.61 12.53
C PRO A 77 -6.33 -6.68 13.50
N ALA A 78 -6.37 -5.39 13.20
CA ALA A 78 -7.01 -4.43 14.09
C ALA A 78 -8.53 -4.63 14.21
N LYS A 79 -9.20 -5.17 13.18
CA LYS A 79 -10.64 -5.46 13.22
C LYS A 79 -10.95 -6.76 13.96
N ILE A 80 -10.11 -7.80 13.81
CA ILE A 80 -10.20 -9.03 14.59
C ILE A 80 -10.03 -8.69 16.07
N ARG A 81 -8.98 -7.94 16.41
CA ARG A 81 -8.73 -7.50 17.79
C ARG A 81 -9.85 -6.64 18.37
N ALA A 82 -10.49 -5.79 17.56
CA ALA A 82 -11.63 -4.98 18.01
C ALA A 82 -12.90 -5.80 18.27
N ALA A 83 -13.01 -7.00 17.69
CA ALA A 83 -14.11 -7.93 17.95
C ALA A 83 -13.92 -8.71 19.26
N GLU A 84 -12.69 -8.82 19.79
CA GLU A 84 -12.37 -9.41 21.08
C GLU A 84 -12.80 -8.44 22.20
N THR A 85 -13.79 -8.85 22.97
CA THR A 85 -14.35 -8.02 24.07
C THR A 85 -13.64 -8.25 25.40
N ARG A 86 -12.86 -9.29 25.52
CA ARG A 86 -12.20 -9.71 26.77
C ARG A 86 -10.76 -9.23 26.84
N LYS A 87 -10.33 -8.78 28.02
CA LYS A 87 -8.98 -8.24 28.27
C LYS A 87 -7.88 -9.30 28.47
N GLN A 88 -8.24 -10.57 28.68
CA GLN A 88 -7.27 -11.65 28.90
C GLN A 88 -6.89 -12.29 27.57
N LYS A 89 -5.61 -12.22 27.22
CA LYS A 89 -5.05 -12.75 25.98
C LYS A 89 -4.47 -14.14 26.17
N HIS A 90 -4.93 -15.12 25.38
CA HIS A 90 -4.36 -16.46 25.27
C HIS A 90 -4.46 -16.92 23.81
N ASP A 91 -3.39 -17.52 23.28
CA ASP A 91 -3.31 -18.00 21.90
C ASP A 91 -4.48 -18.92 21.49
N ARG A 92 -5.02 -19.71 22.40
CA ARG A 92 -6.21 -20.54 22.20
C ARG A 92 -7.44 -19.68 21.89
N ARG A 93 -7.65 -18.61 22.66
CA ARG A 93 -8.79 -17.69 22.45
C ARG A 93 -8.68 -16.90 21.16
N ASP A 94 -7.47 -16.53 20.77
CA ASP A 94 -7.25 -15.82 19.51
C ASP A 94 -7.71 -16.69 18.31
N ALA A 95 -7.48 -18.01 18.36
CA ALA A 95 -8.02 -18.96 17.37
C ALA A 95 -9.55 -19.12 17.44
N GLU A 96 -10.13 -19.17 18.67
CA GLU A 96 -11.59 -19.21 18.86
C GLU A 96 -12.27 -17.96 18.31
N VAL A 97 -11.74 -16.76 18.56
CA VAL A 97 -12.27 -15.50 18.02
C VAL A 97 -12.26 -15.50 16.50
N ILE A 98 -11.19 -15.99 15.89
CA ILE A 98 -11.12 -16.15 14.43
C ILE A 98 -12.19 -17.12 13.94
N LEU A 99 -12.39 -18.25 14.62
CA LEU A 99 -13.42 -19.23 14.29
C LEU A 99 -14.83 -18.63 14.40
N ASP A 100 -15.13 -17.96 15.51
CA ASP A 100 -16.42 -17.31 15.73
C ASP A 100 -16.77 -16.31 14.63
N LEU A 101 -15.79 -15.47 14.23
CA LEU A 101 -15.96 -14.52 13.15
C LEU A 101 -16.18 -15.19 11.79
N LEU A 102 -15.57 -16.37 11.55
CA LEU A 102 -15.75 -17.17 10.32
C LEU A 102 -17.13 -17.82 10.27
N VAL A 103 -17.60 -18.36 11.38
CA VAL A 103 -18.94 -18.99 11.51
C VAL A 103 -20.02 -17.95 11.28
N MET A 104 -19.85 -16.75 11.80
CA MET A 104 -20.71 -15.60 11.53
C MET A 104 -20.37 -14.99 10.15
N LYS A 105 -20.80 -15.65 9.06
CA LYS A 105 -20.39 -15.45 7.66
C LYS A 105 -20.11 -14.01 7.21
N ASP A 106 -20.83 -13.02 7.75
CA ASP A 106 -20.70 -11.61 7.34
C ASP A 106 -19.82 -10.76 8.27
N ARG A 107 -19.20 -11.36 9.30
CA ARG A 107 -18.42 -10.61 10.29
C ARG A 107 -16.91 -10.77 10.17
N PHE A 108 -16.44 -11.77 9.41
CA PHE A 108 -15.00 -11.93 9.22
C PHE A 108 -14.44 -10.77 8.40
N PRO A 109 -13.48 -10.01 8.94
CA PRO A 109 -12.98 -8.78 8.30
C PRO A 109 -11.94 -9.10 7.23
N ASP A 110 -12.36 -9.71 6.14
CA ASP A 110 -11.47 -10.09 5.04
C ASP A 110 -10.62 -8.94 4.53
N ILE A 111 -9.35 -9.22 4.26
CA ILE A 111 -8.49 -8.37 3.47
C ILE A 111 -8.26 -8.98 2.09
N TRP A 112 -8.09 -8.11 1.10
CA TRP A 112 -7.75 -8.57 -0.23
C TRP A 112 -6.31 -9.11 -0.25
N MET A 113 -6.15 -10.34 -0.73
CA MET A 113 -4.86 -11.00 -0.89
C MET A 113 -4.39 -10.92 -2.35
N PRO A 114 -3.14 -10.50 -2.58
CA PRO A 114 -2.55 -10.54 -3.91
C PRO A 114 -2.22 -11.98 -4.31
N SER A 115 -2.23 -12.28 -5.61
CA SER A 115 -1.74 -13.56 -6.15
C SER A 115 -0.25 -13.75 -5.84
N THR A 116 0.25 -14.99 -5.97
CA THR A 116 1.66 -15.33 -5.78
C THR A 116 2.56 -14.47 -6.68
N GLU A 117 2.20 -14.34 -7.96
CA GLU A 117 2.91 -13.46 -8.90
C GLU A 117 2.91 -12.00 -8.45
N GLN A 118 1.77 -11.48 -8.00
CA GLN A 118 1.72 -10.09 -7.49
C GLN A 118 2.53 -9.91 -6.21
N ARG A 119 2.63 -10.94 -5.36
CA ARG A 119 3.48 -10.90 -4.16
C ARG A 119 4.96 -10.82 -4.53
N ASP A 120 5.38 -11.59 -5.52
CA ASP A 120 6.77 -11.58 -6.02
C ASP A 120 7.13 -10.22 -6.64
N LEU A 121 6.30 -9.67 -7.50
CA LEU A 121 6.48 -8.31 -8.03
C LEU A 121 6.51 -7.22 -6.96
N ARG A 122 5.74 -7.38 -5.90
CA ARG A 122 5.81 -6.48 -4.73
C ARG A 122 7.16 -6.59 -4.03
N THR A 123 7.74 -7.79 -3.98
CA THR A 123 9.07 -8.01 -3.43
C THR A 123 10.13 -7.31 -4.29
N LEU A 124 10.10 -7.48 -5.61
CA LEU A 124 10.98 -6.77 -6.55
C LEU A 124 10.93 -5.25 -6.35
N LEU A 125 9.73 -4.67 -6.28
CA LEU A 125 9.55 -3.23 -6.10
C LEU A 125 10.03 -2.72 -4.73
N ARG A 126 9.82 -3.50 -3.66
CA ARG A 126 10.28 -3.16 -2.31
C ARG A 126 11.79 -3.28 -2.20
N ASP A 127 12.38 -4.35 -2.75
CA ASP A 127 13.83 -4.55 -2.78
C ASP A 127 14.51 -3.40 -3.50
N ARG A 128 14.08 -3.09 -4.74
CA ARG A 128 14.57 -1.92 -5.46
C ARG A 128 14.50 -0.63 -4.61
N HIS A 129 13.38 -0.40 -3.92
CA HIS A 129 13.21 0.80 -3.11
C HIS A 129 14.15 0.83 -1.90
N GLN A 130 14.45 -0.31 -1.29
CA GLN A 130 15.43 -0.40 -0.20
C GLN A 130 16.84 -0.03 -0.70
N TRP A 131 17.26 -0.57 -1.84
CA TRP A 131 18.55 -0.22 -2.45
C TRP A 131 18.65 1.28 -2.76
N VAL A 132 17.59 1.89 -3.29
CA VAL A 132 17.53 3.35 -3.52
C VAL A 132 17.68 4.13 -2.21
N LYS A 133 17.06 3.69 -1.11
CA LYS A 133 17.24 4.32 0.20
C LYS A 133 18.67 4.19 0.72
N MET A 134 19.28 3.01 0.57
CA MET A 134 20.67 2.78 0.97
C MET A 134 21.62 3.67 0.16
N ARG A 135 21.42 3.76 -1.16
CA ARG A 135 22.16 4.69 -2.02
C ARG A 135 22.04 6.13 -1.52
N ALA A 136 20.84 6.60 -1.23
CA ALA A 136 20.64 7.97 -0.74
C ALA A 136 21.38 8.23 0.58
N ARG A 137 21.45 7.26 1.49
CA ARG A 137 22.25 7.37 2.73
C ARG A 137 23.74 7.50 2.44
N LEU A 138 24.29 6.67 1.53
CA LEU A 138 25.69 6.78 1.12
C LEU A 138 25.98 8.12 0.45
N GLN A 139 25.08 8.58 -0.42
CA GLN A 139 25.20 9.90 -1.05
C GLN A 139 25.25 11.02 -0.02
N HIS A 140 24.39 11.03 0.97
CA HIS A 140 24.41 12.04 2.01
C HIS A 140 25.73 12.01 2.82
N THR A 141 26.23 10.83 3.14
CA THR A 141 27.52 10.69 3.88
C THR A 141 28.70 11.16 3.06
N LEU A 142 28.79 10.73 1.80
CA LEU A 142 29.87 11.12 0.87
C LEU A 142 29.82 12.64 0.59
N GLN A 143 28.62 13.19 0.41
CA GLN A 143 28.43 14.63 0.23
C GLN A 143 28.86 15.42 1.45
N ALA A 144 28.62 14.91 2.67
CA ALA A 144 29.09 15.55 3.89
C ALA A 144 30.64 15.56 3.96
N ILE A 145 31.30 14.47 3.56
CA ILE A 145 32.77 14.42 3.44
C ILE A 145 33.24 15.49 2.46
N ALA A 146 32.68 15.51 1.24
CA ALA A 146 33.03 16.49 0.21
C ALA A 146 32.89 17.94 0.70
N LEU A 147 31.76 18.28 1.32
CA LEU A 147 31.48 19.64 1.81
C LEU A 147 32.42 20.06 2.94
N ASN A 148 32.77 19.14 3.87
CA ASN A 148 33.72 19.42 4.96
C ASN A 148 35.12 19.71 4.47
N HIS A 149 35.46 19.26 3.25
CA HIS A 149 36.75 19.52 2.62
C HIS A 149 36.64 20.48 1.43
N ALA A 150 35.65 21.36 1.43
CA ALA A 150 35.44 22.44 0.46
C ALA A 150 35.14 21.97 -0.99
N LEU A 151 34.88 20.69 -1.26
CA LEU A 151 34.44 20.19 -2.54
C LEU A 151 32.92 20.41 -2.68
N ARG A 152 32.50 21.38 -3.52
CA ARG A 152 31.10 21.85 -3.63
C ARG A 152 30.44 21.49 -4.97
N GLU A 153 30.57 20.25 -5.41
CA GLU A 153 30.07 19.80 -6.70
C GLU A 153 28.54 19.60 -6.77
N GLY A 154 27.85 19.61 -5.67
CA GLY A 154 26.39 19.42 -5.62
C GLY A 154 25.96 18.13 -6.34
N ARG A 155 25.08 18.26 -7.33
CA ARG A 155 24.62 17.11 -8.12
C ARG A 155 25.72 16.54 -9.04
N ALA A 156 26.69 17.36 -9.45
CA ALA A 156 27.79 16.92 -10.31
C ALA A 156 28.72 15.92 -9.60
N LEU A 157 28.71 15.87 -8.26
CA LEU A 157 29.47 14.90 -7.47
C LEU A 157 29.19 13.44 -7.89
N TRP A 158 28.00 13.16 -8.41
CA TRP A 158 27.59 11.81 -8.81
C TRP A 158 27.91 11.46 -10.27
N THR A 159 28.45 12.38 -11.02
CA THR A 159 29.02 12.12 -12.37
C THR A 159 30.37 11.40 -12.24
N ALA A 160 30.89 10.86 -13.36
CA ALA A 160 32.22 10.23 -13.37
C ALA A 160 33.32 11.22 -12.95
N ALA A 161 33.23 12.47 -13.39
CA ALA A 161 34.20 13.53 -13.03
C ALA A 161 34.11 13.90 -11.55
N GLY A 162 32.88 14.10 -11.02
CA GLY A 162 32.66 14.43 -9.60
C GLY A 162 33.15 13.31 -8.67
N ARG A 163 32.91 12.05 -9.03
CA ARG A 163 33.44 10.91 -8.25
C ARG A 163 34.97 10.85 -8.25
N ARG A 164 35.62 11.15 -9.40
CA ARG A 164 37.08 11.29 -9.42
C ARG A 164 37.56 12.41 -8.54
N ALA A 165 36.97 13.62 -8.63
CA ALA A 165 37.30 14.73 -7.75
C ALA A 165 37.14 14.38 -6.26
N LEU A 166 36.15 13.54 -5.92
CA LEU A 166 35.97 13.05 -4.55
C LEU A 166 37.07 12.04 -4.16
N GLN A 167 37.52 11.19 -5.09
CA GLN A 167 38.62 10.25 -4.86
C GLN A 167 39.97 10.96 -4.70
N ASP A 168 40.19 12.01 -5.47
CA ASP A 168 41.45 12.77 -5.48
C ASP A 168 41.54 13.75 -4.27
N LEU A 169 40.49 13.84 -3.45
CA LEU A 169 40.45 14.72 -2.29
C LEU A 169 41.43 14.25 -1.22
N ALA A 170 42.39 15.09 -0.87
CA ALA A 170 43.38 14.80 0.18
C ALA A 170 42.70 14.74 1.54
N LEU A 171 42.67 13.58 2.17
CA LEU A 171 42.03 13.32 3.45
C LEU A 171 43.03 12.69 4.45
N PRO A 172 42.81 12.86 5.77
CA PRO A 172 43.53 12.06 6.77
C PRO A 172 43.25 10.55 6.55
N PRO A 173 44.19 9.65 6.93
CA PRO A 173 44.18 8.24 6.54
C PRO A 173 42.85 7.52 6.79
N TYR A 174 42.25 7.65 7.97
CA TYR A 174 40.96 6.99 8.27
C TYR A 174 39.76 7.60 7.51
N SER A 175 39.81 8.89 7.23
CA SER A 175 38.78 9.55 6.42
C SER A 175 38.89 9.18 4.95
N ASP A 176 40.10 9.00 4.48
CA ASP A 176 40.44 8.54 3.14
C ASP A 176 39.94 7.11 2.92
N GLN A 177 40.32 6.18 3.78
CA GLN A 177 39.82 4.81 3.77
C GLN A 177 38.31 4.76 3.79
N ARG A 178 37.67 5.50 4.71
CA ARG A 178 36.19 5.53 4.82
C ARG A 178 35.53 6.06 3.56
N ARG A 179 36.07 7.12 2.93
CA ARG A 179 35.55 7.64 1.65
C ARG A 179 35.59 6.57 0.58
N ASP A 180 36.73 5.87 0.43
CA ASP A 180 36.92 4.86 -0.61
C ASP A 180 35.98 3.66 -0.42
N GLU A 181 35.81 3.17 0.81
CA GLU A 181 34.89 2.10 1.14
C GLU A 181 33.42 2.50 0.80
N LEU A 182 33.01 3.71 1.20
CA LEU A 182 31.66 4.22 0.92
C LEU A 182 31.43 4.44 -0.59
N LEU A 183 32.44 4.90 -1.31
CA LEU A 183 32.34 5.11 -2.75
C LEU A 183 32.29 3.77 -3.52
N ALA A 184 33.04 2.77 -3.10
CA ALA A 184 32.98 1.42 -3.65
C ALA A 184 31.58 0.81 -3.46
N LEU A 185 31.01 0.92 -2.25
CA LEU A 185 29.63 0.49 -1.96
C LEU A 185 28.61 1.26 -2.80
N TYR A 186 28.77 2.57 -2.95
CA TYR A 186 27.88 3.39 -3.80
C TYR A 186 27.87 2.87 -5.25
N ILE A 187 29.03 2.58 -5.84
CA ILE A 187 29.15 2.07 -7.21
C ILE A 187 28.44 0.70 -7.34
N GLN A 188 28.64 -0.19 -6.36
CA GLN A 188 27.96 -1.50 -6.34
C GLN A 188 26.44 -1.35 -6.26
N LEU A 189 25.95 -0.44 -5.40
CA LEU A 189 24.50 -0.16 -5.28
C LEU A 189 23.91 0.41 -6.59
N GLU A 190 24.62 1.33 -7.26
CA GLU A 190 24.19 1.86 -8.56
C GLU A 190 24.00 0.75 -9.59
N LYS A 191 24.97 -0.16 -9.70
CA LYS A 191 24.89 -1.31 -10.62
C LYS A 191 23.68 -2.20 -10.28
N ARG A 192 23.47 -2.49 -8.99
CA ARG A 192 22.32 -3.31 -8.56
C ARG A 192 20.98 -2.64 -8.83
N ILE A 193 20.87 -1.34 -8.57
CA ILE A 193 19.64 -0.56 -8.85
C ILE A 193 19.35 -0.55 -10.35
N GLN A 194 20.37 -0.40 -11.21
CA GLN A 194 20.18 -0.46 -12.66
C GLN A 194 19.65 -1.81 -13.15
N GLN A 195 20.16 -2.93 -12.58
CA GLN A 195 19.63 -4.26 -12.89
C GLN A 195 18.15 -4.40 -12.50
N LEU A 196 17.80 -3.93 -11.29
CA LEU A 196 16.42 -3.96 -10.83
C LEU A 196 15.51 -3.02 -11.64
N ASP A 197 16.01 -1.87 -12.07
CA ASP A 197 15.30 -0.96 -12.97
C ASP A 197 14.97 -1.61 -14.32
N GLN A 198 15.91 -2.35 -14.90
CA GLN A 198 15.70 -3.13 -16.13
C GLN A 198 14.62 -4.22 -15.95
N GLN A 199 14.68 -4.95 -14.83
CA GLN A 199 13.65 -5.96 -14.50
C GLN A 199 12.26 -5.32 -14.38
N VAL A 200 12.17 -4.21 -13.64
CA VAL A 200 10.90 -3.47 -13.47
C VAL A 200 10.39 -2.92 -14.81
N GLU A 201 11.27 -2.43 -15.66
CA GLU A 201 10.90 -1.94 -17.00
C GLU A 201 10.37 -3.07 -17.88
N THR A 202 11.06 -4.23 -17.92
CA THR A 202 10.62 -5.41 -18.65
C THR A 202 9.22 -5.85 -18.19
N GLU A 203 9.02 -5.99 -16.89
CA GLU A 203 7.72 -6.35 -16.31
C GLU A 203 6.62 -5.33 -16.66
N ALA A 204 6.91 -4.04 -16.58
CA ALA A 204 5.95 -3.00 -16.91
C ALA A 204 5.55 -3.01 -18.39
N GLN A 205 6.48 -3.34 -19.30
CA GLN A 205 6.23 -3.43 -20.75
C GLN A 205 5.44 -4.69 -21.15
N GLN A 206 5.68 -5.80 -20.47
CA GLN A 206 4.98 -7.06 -20.75
C GLN A 206 3.53 -7.05 -20.26
N ARG A 207 3.20 -6.23 -19.25
CA ARG A 207 1.87 -6.17 -18.62
C ARG A 207 0.96 -5.14 -19.29
N PRO A 208 -0.15 -5.55 -19.91
CA PRO A 208 -1.05 -4.62 -20.60
C PRO A 208 -1.56 -3.48 -19.69
N ARG A 209 -1.85 -3.78 -18.43
CA ARG A 209 -2.32 -2.79 -17.44
C ARG A 209 -1.25 -1.76 -17.11
N ALA A 210 -0.02 -2.18 -16.80
CA ALA A 210 1.10 -1.27 -16.53
C ALA A 210 1.44 -0.44 -17.77
N ARG A 211 1.47 -1.08 -18.97
CA ARG A 211 1.74 -0.40 -20.23
C ARG A 211 0.75 0.73 -20.53
N ARG A 212 -0.54 0.55 -20.22
CA ARG A 212 -1.52 1.64 -20.32
C ARG A 212 -1.15 2.82 -19.42
N LEU A 213 -0.67 2.56 -18.19
CA LEU A 213 -0.29 3.63 -17.27
C LEU A 213 0.96 4.39 -17.74
N LEU A 214 1.86 3.76 -18.49
CA LEU A 214 3.04 4.41 -19.06
C LEU A 214 2.66 5.50 -20.07
N THR A 215 1.46 5.49 -20.65
CA THR A 215 0.98 6.54 -21.54
C THR A 215 0.74 7.86 -20.81
N HIS A 216 0.54 7.84 -19.47
CA HIS A 216 0.34 9.05 -18.68
C HIS A 216 1.68 9.82 -18.55
N PRO A 217 1.74 11.10 -18.98
CA PRO A 217 2.98 11.88 -18.93
C PRO A 217 3.49 12.01 -17.48
N GLY A 218 4.77 11.68 -17.27
CA GLY A 218 5.43 11.72 -15.97
C GLY A 218 5.24 10.45 -15.11
N VAL A 219 4.61 9.42 -15.65
CA VAL A 219 4.54 8.09 -15.05
C VAL A 219 5.57 7.18 -15.72
N GLY A 220 6.57 6.74 -14.97
CA GLY A 220 7.59 5.80 -15.43
C GLY A 220 7.30 4.35 -15.04
N PRO A 221 8.13 3.38 -15.48
CA PRO A 221 7.93 1.95 -15.30
C PRO A 221 7.69 1.55 -13.83
N VAL A 222 8.50 2.07 -12.90
CA VAL A 222 8.36 1.79 -11.46
C VAL A 222 7.01 2.23 -10.92
N THR A 223 6.53 3.41 -11.32
CA THR A 223 5.24 3.93 -10.84
C THR A 223 4.07 3.19 -11.47
N ALA A 224 4.17 2.87 -12.76
CA ALA A 224 3.14 2.11 -13.49
C ALA A 224 2.97 0.71 -12.91
N LEU A 225 4.07 -0.07 -12.82
CA LEU A 225 4.05 -1.41 -12.27
C LEU A 225 3.59 -1.42 -10.80
N ALA A 226 4.12 -0.51 -9.98
CA ALA A 226 3.70 -0.40 -8.59
C ALA A 226 2.21 -0.07 -8.45
N THR A 227 1.67 0.80 -9.30
CA THR A 227 0.25 1.13 -9.26
C THR A 227 -0.62 -0.09 -9.58
N GLU A 228 -0.29 -0.83 -10.65
CA GLU A 228 -0.99 -2.07 -10.99
C GLU A 228 -0.92 -3.10 -9.86
N VAL A 229 0.29 -3.41 -9.40
CA VAL A 229 0.54 -4.52 -8.47
C VAL A 229 0.02 -4.23 -7.06
N PHE A 230 0.10 -2.99 -6.57
CA PHE A 230 -0.39 -2.65 -5.24
C PHE A 230 -1.88 -2.34 -5.19
N LEU A 231 -2.47 -1.84 -6.27
CA LEU A 231 -3.93 -1.71 -6.35
C LEU A 231 -4.59 -3.07 -6.64
N GLY A 232 -3.94 -3.95 -7.39
CA GLY A 232 -4.49 -5.23 -7.79
C GLY A 232 -5.69 -5.08 -8.72
N ASP A 233 -6.81 -5.75 -8.40
CA ASP A 233 -8.05 -5.57 -9.15
C ASP A 233 -8.64 -4.17 -8.89
N PRO A 234 -8.71 -3.29 -9.90
CA PRO A 234 -9.22 -1.94 -9.73
C PRO A 234 -10.74 -1.89 -9.49
N THR A 235 -11.48 -2.93 -9.85
CA THR A 235 -12.95 -3.00 -9.72
C THR A 235 -13.41 -3.17 -8.29
N ARG A 236 -12.55 -3.65 -7.39
CA ARG A 236 -12.83 -3.78 -5.96
C ARG A 236 -13.04 -2.44 -5.24
N PHE A 237 -12.71 -1.34 -5.89
CA PHE A 237 -12.96 0.00 -5.37
C PHE A 237 -14.16 0.63 -6.06
N ALA A 238 -15.26 0.80 -5.34
CA ALA A 238 -16.46 1.43 -5.89
C ALA A 238 -16.27 2.93 -6.15
N THR A 239 -15.39 3.60 -5.40
CA THR A 239 -15.18 5.05 -5.49
C THR A 239 -13.72 5.46 -5.42
N ALA A 240 -13.40 6.63 -5.99
CA ALA A 240 -12.07 7.25 -5.90
C ALA A 240 -11.65 7.53 -4.43
N ASN A 241 -12.60 7.76 -3.52
CA ASN A 241 -12.31 7.96 -2.11
C ASN A 241 -11.82 6.67 -1.45
N GLN A 242 -12.36 5.51 -1.83
CA GLN A 242 -11.87 4.22 -1.34
C GLN A 242 -10.43 3.95 -1.78
N VAL A 243 -10.07 4.28 -3.03
CA VAL A 243 -8.67 4.20 -3.50
C VAL A 243 -7.76 5.10 -2.66
N ALA A 244 -8.16 6.36 -2.46
CA ALA A 244 -7.38 7.31 -1.67
C ALA A 244 -7.24 6.87 -0.21
N SER A 245 -8.28 6.27 0.38
CA SER A 245 -8.27 5.69 1.72
C SER A 245 -7.33 4.49 1.80
N TYR A 246 -7.45 3.55 0.86
CA TYR A 246 -6.61 2.35 0.79
C TYR A 246 -5.11 2.66 0.73
N ILE A 247 -4.74 3.76 0.07
CA ILE A 247 -3.35 4.23 0.00
C ILE A 247 -2.98 5.14 1.20
N GLY A 248 -3.95 5.53 2.02
CA GLY A 248 -3.74 6.42 3.16
C GLY A 248 -3.46 7.87 2.76
N MET A 249 -4.05 8.33 1.64
CA MET A 249 -3.97 9.72 1.16
C MET A 249 -5.24 10.52 1.47
N ILE A 250 -5.88 10.21 2.57
CA ILE A 250 -7.00 10.96 3.15
C ILE A 250 -6.59 11.57 4.50
N PRO A 251 -7.17 12.69 4.92
CA PRO A 251 -6.95 13.20 6.26
C PRO A 251 -7.61 12.27 7.30
N CYS A 252 -6.99 12.15 8.49
CA CYS A 252 -7.69 11.63 9.65
C CYS A 252 -8.85 12.57 10.00
N GLU A 253 -9.95 12.03 10.47
CA GLU A 253 -11.10 12.80 10.91
C GLU A 253 -11.35 12.57 12.40
N HIS A 254 -11.46 13.68 13.13
CA HIS A 254 -11.75 13.71 14.57
C HIS A 254 -13.02 14.56 14.82
N SER A 255 -14.06 14.30 14.01
CA SER A 255 -15.31 15.06 14.06
C SER A 255 -16.17 14.60 15.22
N SER A 256 -16.80 15.54 15.91
CA SER A 256 -17.81 15.27 16.94
C SER A 256 -18.99 16.24 16.75
N GLY A 257 -20.20 15.71 16.77
CA GLY A 257 -21.43 16.49 16.54
C GLY A 257 -21.42 17.18 15.16
N LYS A 258 -21.72 18.46 15.13
CA LYS A 258 -21.81 19.25 13.87
C LYS A 258 -20.44 19.79 13.38
N ARG A 259 -19.35 19.62 14.13
CA ARG A 259 -18.04 20.20 13.81
C ARG A 259 -17.11 19.19 13.18
N GLN A 260 -16.81 19.37 11.88
CA GLN A 260 -15.81 18.56 11.18
C GLN A 260 -14.40 19.03 11.53
N ARG A 261 -13.56 18.12 12.04
CA ARG A 261 -12.14 18.36 12.34
C ARG A 261 -11.28 17.39 11.53
N LEU A 262 -10.63 17.91 10.48
CA LEU A 262 -9.69 17.16 9.67
C LEU A 262 -8.27 17.32 10.22
N GLY A 263 -7.63 16.19 10.51
CA GLY A 263 -6.27 16.09 11.04
C GLY A 263 -5.20 15.94 9.95
N LYS A 264 -4.09 15.30 10.35
CA LYS A 264 -2.99 14.93 9.46
C LYS A 264 -3.43 13.83 8.50
N LEU A 265 -2.60 13.55 7.48
CA LEU A 265 -2.81 12.42 6.57
C LEU A 265 -2.83 11.11 7.37
N SER A 266 -3.76 10.19 7.07
CA SER A 266 -3.89 8.92 7.79
C SER A 266 -2.62 8.07 7.67
N LYS A 267 -1.97 8.11 6.50
CA LYS A 267 -0.77 7.32 6.17
C LYS A 267 -0.96 5.80 6.31
N GLU A 268 -2.19 5.34 6.50
CA GLU A 268 -2.53 3.94 6.45
C GLU A 268 -2.32 3.38 5.03
N GLY A 269 -2.07 2.07 4.92
CA GLY A 269 -1.82 1.43 3.63
C GLY A 269 -0.39 1.60 3.08
N ASN A 270 -0.20 1.43 1.78
CA ASN A 270 1.11 1.25 1.16
C ASN A 270 1.94 2.54 1.07
N SER A 271 3.02 2.61 1.87
CA SER A 271 3.93 3.77 1.92
C SER A 271 4.75 3.95 0.64
N LEU A 272 5.13 2.86 -0.02
CA LEU A 272 5.90 2.90 -1.27
C LEU A 272 5.06 3.50 -2.39
N LEU A 273 3.81 3.07 -2.56
CA LEU A 273 2.95 3.61 -3.60
C LEU A 273 2.62 5.10 -3.37
N ARG A 274 2.39 5.52 -2.11
CA ARG A 274 2.26 6.95 -1.76
C ARG A 274 3.49 7.75 -2.17
N TYR A 275 4.68 7.23 -1.87
CA TYR A 275 5.94 7.85 -2.24
C TYR A 275 6.05 7.99 -3.76
N LEU A 276 5.85 6.90 -4.52
CA LEU A 276 5.97 6.88 -5.97
C LEU A 276 4.98 7.84 -6.66
N TRP A 277 3.72 7.87 -6.21
CA TRP A 277 2.74 8.83 -6.74
C TRP A 277 3.14 10.28 -6.44
N THR A 278 3.75 10.51 -5.27
CA THR A 278 4.22 11.85 -4.87
C THR A 278 5.41 12.29 -5.72
N GLU A 279 6.34 11.41 -6.03
CA GLU A 279 7.48 11.68 -6.91
C GLU A 279 7.02 11.89 -8.37
N ALA A 280 6.21 10.98 -8.90
CA ALA A 280 5.68 11.08 -10.26
C ALA A 280 4.88 12.35 -10.49
N THR A 281 4.21 12.88 -9.47
CA THR A 281 3.40 14.10 -9.56
C THR A 281 4.18 15.32 -10.01
N LEU A 282 5.44 15.47 -9.60
CA LEU A 282 6.26 16.62 -10.00
C LEU A 282 6.52 16.61 -11.52
N HIS A 283 6.82 15.43 -12.05
CA HIS A 283 7.02 15.26 -13.49
C HIS A 283 5.71 15.36 -14.27
N ALA A 284 4.64 14.76 -13.76
CA ALA A 284 3.31 14.82 -14.37
C ALA A 284 2.76 16.26 -14.39
N ALA A 285 2.93 17.03 -13.31
CA ALA A 285 2.45 18.41 -13.24
C ALA A 285 3.22 19.37 -14.17
N VAL A 286 4.39 19.01 -14.68
CA VAL A 286 5.08 19.77 -15.73
C VAL A 286 4.44 19.53 -17.09
N LYS A 287 4.09 18.27 -17.38
CA LYS A 287 3.66 17.81 -18.71
C LYS A 287 2.14 17.82 -18.92
N ASP A 288 1.35 17.63 -17.85
CA ASP A 288 -0.12 17.61 -17.87
C ASP A 288 -0.70 18.99 -17.50
N PRO A 289 -1.35 19.71 -18.44
CA PRO A 289 -1.83 21.07 -18.19
C PRO A 289 -2.92 21.15 -17.08
N GLU A 290 -3.78 20.13 -16.95
CA GLU A 290 -4.84 20.11 -15.94
C GLU A 290 -4.27 19.87 -14.56
N LEU A 291 -3.36 18.89 -14.43
CA LEU A 291 -2.67 18.60 -13.17
C LEU A 291 -1.79 19.78 -12.75
N LYS A 292 -1.13 20.45 -13.71
CA LYS A 292 -0.35 21.69 -13.48
C LYS A 292 -1.20 22.80 -12.89
N ARG A 293 -2.38 23.07 -13.50
CA ARG A 293 -3.32 24.08 -12.98
C ARG A 293 -3.80 23.73 -11.57
N PHE A 294 -4.15 22.46 -11.34
CA PHE A 294 -4.57 21.99 -10.03
C PHE A 294 -3.46 22.14 -8.98
N TYR A 295 -2.24 21.70 -9.31
CA TYR A 295 -1.08 21.81 -8.42
C TYR A 295 -0.77 23.26 -8.05
N ARG A 296 -0.70 24.17 -9.05
CA ARG A 296 -0.43 25.59 -8.82
C ARG A 296 -1.48 26.24 -7.93
N ARG A 297 -2.76 25.98 -8.16
CA ARG A 297 -3.85 26.47 -7.30
C ARG A 297 -3.69 26.00 -5.86
N LYS A 298 -3.34 24.72 -5.66
CA LYS A 298 -3.12 24.16 -4.32
C LYS A 298 -1.84 24.67 -3.66
N LEU A 299 -0.83 24.98 -4.46
CA LEU A 299 0.43 25.56 -3.99
C LEU A 299 0.19 26.92 -3.32
N VAL A 300 -0.56 27.82 -3.98
CA VAL A 300 -0.93 29.13 -3.43
C VAL A 300 -1.80 28.99 -2.17
N GLN A 301 -2.77 28.07 -2.19
CA GLN A 301 -3.73 27.94 -1.08
C GLN A 301 -3.18 27.25 0.18
N LYS A 302 -2.25 26.28 0.02
CA LYS A 302 -1.90 25.32 1.11
C LYS A 302 -0.40 25.11 1.29
N GLY A 303 0.44 25.77 0.49
CA GLY A 303 1.88 25.58 0.47
C GLY A 303 2.32 24.28 -0.23
N MET A 304 3.63 24.17 -0.46
CA MET A 304 4.24 23.16 -1.33
C MET A 304 3.95 21.71 -0.92
N GLY A 305 4.15 21.35 0.34
CA GLY A 305 3.98 19.97 0.81
C GLY A 305 2.54 19.46 0.65
N LYS A 306 1.55 20.26 1.07
CA LYS A 306 0.13 19.91 0.94
C LYS A 306 -0.33 19.90 -0.51
N ALA A 307 0.16 20.81 -1.34
CA ALA A 307 -0.14 20.86 -2.77
C ALA A 307 0.36 19.62 -3.50
N ARG A 308 1.60 19.19 -3.20
CA ARG A 308 2.22 17.99 -3.77
C ARG A 308 1.42 16.73 -3.44
N VAL A 309 1.02 16.53 -2.19
CA VAL A 309 0.21 15.40 -1.77
C VAL A 309 -1.20 15.41 -2.39
N ALA A 310 -1.84 16.60 -2.47
CA ALA A 310 -3.14 16.72 -3.10
C ALA A 310 -3.10 16.38 -4.59
N ALA A 311 -2.06 16.82 -5.29
CA ALA A 311 -1.84 16.50 -6.70
C ALA A 311 -1.48 15.01 -6.90
N ALA A 312 -0.70 14.41 -5.98
CA ALA A 312 -0.40 12.99 -5.99
C ALA A 312 -1.65 12.13 -5.83
N ARG A 313 -2.55 12.51 -4.93
CA ARG A 313 -3.86 11.85 -4.80
C ARG A 313 -4.66 11.97 -6.11
N LYS A 314 -4.68 13.15 -6.75
CA LYS A 314 -5.37 13.34 -8.03
C LYS A 314 -4.75 12.48 -9.14
N LEU A 315 -3.42 12.43 -9.22
CA LEU A 315 -2.71 11.55 -10.16
C LEU A 315 -3.08 10.07 -9.93
N GLY A 316 -2.96 9.59 -8.70
CA GLY A 316 -3.27 8.20 -8.38
C GLY A 316 -4.72 7.80 -8.70
N ILE A 317 -5.68 8.70 -8.48
CA ILE A 317 -7.08 8.47 -8.88
C ILE A 317 -7.20 8.36 -10.41
N ARG A 318 -6.48 9.18 -11.18
CA ARG A 318 -6.46 9.07 -12.65
C ARG A 318 -5.90 7.73 -13.11
N LEU A 319 -4.77 7.29 -12.53
CA LEU A 319 -4.16 6.00 -12.83
C LEU A 319 -5.12 4.85 -12.50
N TRP A 320 -5.84 4.93 -11.38
CA TRP A 320 -6.87 3.96 -11.06
C TRP A 320 -8.03 3.95 -12.07
N ILE A 321 -8.51 5.11 -12.53
CA ILE A 321 -9.55 5.19 -13.57
C ILE A 321 -9.05 4.54 -14.87
N MET A 322 -7.81 4.82 -15.28
CA MET A 322 -7.21 4.22 -16.47
C MET A 322 -7.12 2.69 -16.35
N LEU A 323 -6.81 2.16 -15.17
CA LEU A 323 -6.81 0.72 -14.91
C LEU A 323 -8.23 0.11 -14.92
N ARG A 324 -9.19 0.77 -14.24
CA ARG A 324 -10.56 0.30 -14.09
C ARG A 324 -11.31 0.27 -15.42
N ASP A 325 -11.14 1.32 -16.20
CA ASP A 325 -11.85 1.50 -17.46
C ASP A 325 -11.05 0.95 -18.66
N GLU A 326 -9.88 0.39 -18.38
CA GLU A 326 -8.95 -0.19 -19.36
C GLU A 326 -8.57 0.76 -20.51
N ILE A 327 -8.37 2.05 -20.21
CA ILE A 327 -8.07 3.11 -21.17
C ILE A 327 -6.66 3.66 -21.00
N ASP A 328 -6.11 4.21 -22.08
CA ASP A 328 -4.87 4.99 -22.06
C ASP A 328 -5.10 6.46 -21.62
N TYR A 329 -4.02 7.24 -21.57
CA TYR A 329 -4.12 8.63 -21.16
C TYR A 329 -4.84 9.52 -22.17
N GLU A 330 -4.73 9.25 -23.46
CA GLU A 330 -5.40 10.04 -24.51
C GLU A 330 -6.92 9.87 -24.39
N GLU A 331 -7.39 8.65 -24.29
CA GLU A 331 -8.81 8.34 -24.09
C GLU A 331 -9.32 8.88 -22.75
N PHE A 332 -8.53 8.80 -21.68
CA PHE A 332 -8.85 9.43 -20.41
C PHE A 332 -9.10 10.94 -20.56
N CYS A 333 -8.22 11.64 -21.30
CA CYS A 333 -8.37 13.07 -21.58
C CYS A 333 -9.59 13.37 -22.43
N ARG A 334 -9.87 12.51 -23.42
CA ARG A 334 -11.05 12.65 -24.31
C ARG A 334 -12.35 12.54 -23.52
N ARG A 335 -12.48 11.55 -22.65
CA ARG A 335 -13.66 11.36 -21.78
C ARG A 335 -13.85 12.52 -20.81
N GLY A 336 -12.77 13.09 -20.27
CA GLY A 336 -12.83 14.26 -19.39
C GLY A 336 -13.32 15.54 -20.05
N LYS A 337 -13.25 15.64 -21.38
CA LYS A 337 -13.77 16.78 -22.19
C LYS A 337 -15.23 16.61 -22.61
N LEU A 338 -15.78 15.39 -22.59
CA LEU A 338 -17.19 15.16 -22.88
C LEU A 338 -18.05 15.73 -21.75
N PRO A 339 -19.15 16.44 -22.05
CA PRO A 339 -20.10 16.86 -21.03
C PRO A 339 -20.59 15.59 -20.30
N GLN A 340 -20.46 15.57 -18.98
CA GLN A 340 -20.95 14.44 -18.19
C GLN A 340 -22.46 14.38 -18.42
N LYS A 341 -22.92 13.38 -19.18
CA LYS A 341 -24.35 13.04 -19.25
C LYS A 341 -24.82 12.85 -17.82
N GLY A 342 -25.79 13.66 -17.41
CA GLY A 342 -26.22 13.89 -16.05
C GLY A 342 -26.14 12.62 -15.18
N LYS A 343 -25.37 12.68 -14.13
CA LYS A 343 -25.60 11.81 -13.00
C LYS A 343 -27.00 12.17 -12.49
N ALA A 344 -27.95 11.30 -12.79
CA ALA A 344 -29.21 11.32 -12.07
C ALA A 344 -28.82 11.32 -10.58
N HIS A 345 -29.07 12.40 -9.90
CA HIS A 345 -29.07 12.46 -8.44
C HIS A 345 -30.12 11.44 -8.02
N ALA A 346 -29.73 10.23 -7.65
CA ALA A 346 -30.51 9.38 -6.79
C ALA A 346 -30.73 10.22 -5.52
N GLY A 347 -31.97 10.68 -5.35
CA GLY A 347 -32.36 11.63 -4.34
C GLY A 347 -31.91 11.17 -2.96
N MET A 348 -31.15 11.99 -2.28
CA MET A 348 -31.19 11.99 -0.82
C MET A 348 -32.60 12.39 -0.41
N PRO A 349 -33.26 11.65 0.48
CA PRO A 349 -34.54 12.08 1.02
C PRO A 349 -34.35 13.44 1.69
N ALA A 350 -35.12 14.42 1.27
CA ALA A 350 -35.20 15.73 1.89
C ALA A 350 -35.54 15.55 3.36
N TYR A 351 -34.64 15.95 4.24
CA TYR A 351 -34.93 16.10 5.65
C TYR A 351 -35.95 17.27 5.80
N ASN A 352 -37.17 16.89 6.07
CA ASN A 352 -38.30 17.80 6.28
C ASN A 352 -38.01 18.71 7.50
N SER A 353 -37.65 19.97 7.24
CA SER A 353 -37.60 21.00 8.25
C SER A 353 -39.06 21.35 8.60
N GLY A 354 -39.56 20.80 9.68
CA GLY A 354 -40.84 21.18 10.26
C GLY A 354 -40.87 22.68 10.61
N PRO A 355 -42.07 23.30 10.61
CA PRO A 355 -42.20 24.74 10.72
C PRO A 355 -41.76 25.26 12.09
N ALA A 356 -41.02 26.37 12.08
CA ALA A 356 -40.67 27.14 13.27
C ALA A 356 -41.93 27.55 14.03
N ARG A 357 -42.08 27.10 15.27
CA ARG A 357 -43.08 27.67 16.21
C ARG A 357 -42.68 29.09 16.57
N ALA A 358 -43.52 30.02 16.18
CA ALA A 358 -43.51 31.39 16.67
C ALA A 358 -43.78 31.38 18.20
N VAL A 359 -42.81 31.93 18.93
CA VAL A 359 -43.03 32.26 20.37
C VAL A 359 -43.64 33.66 20.40
N THR A 360 -44.97 33.73 20.61
CA THR A 360 -45.63 34.96 20.99
C THR A 360 -45.31 35.24 22.45
N GLY A 361 -44.69 36.38 22.70
CA GLY A 361 -44.57 36.94 24.03
C GLY A 361 -45.93 37.42 24.54
N SER A 362 -46.19 37.20 25.79
CA SER A 362 -47.15 37.96 26.57
C SER A 362 -46.52 38.25 27.93
N THR A 363 -46.40 39.53 28.16
CA THR A 363 -46.19 40.23 29.43
C THR A 363 -47.28 39.84 30.43
N GLU A 364 -46.87 39.43 31.62
CA GLU A 364 -47.27 39.93 32.94
C GLU A 364 -46.32 39.36 33.98
#